data_d68d1edc29cd8bfea4bb31173b9641cf
#
_entry.id   d68d1edc29cd8bfea4bb31173b9641cf
#
_cell.length_a   1.000
_cell.length_b   1.000
_cell.length_c   1.000
_cell.angle_alpha   90.00
_cell.angle_beta   90.00
_cell.angle_gamma   90.00
#
_symmetry.space_group_name_H-M   'P 1'
#
loop_
_entity.id
_entity.type
_entity.pdbx_description
1 polymer ?
#
loop_
_entity_poly.entity_id
_entity_poly.type
_entity_poly.pdbx_seq_one_letter_code
_entity_poly.pdbx_strand_id
1 'polypeptide(L)'
;DLHSFPTRRSSDLLSYYVETHRDYAVSLALCEDGAPVLGVVADVEARRVYTAVAGGGAACDGVPLEPVGEGPSRRDCVIITDLKEMQALPRLAQCLQESRGHRRYGSAALECVEVAAGRAGAFVHMWVSPWDIAAAALVCSEAGVRFTRLDGTPLDVRHKGSVLVAPPRTHGELLQRLMVDPV
;
A
#
# COMPACT_ATOMS: atom_id res chain seq x y z
N ASP A 1 -10.88 -25.39 7.24
CA ASP A 1 -11.93 -24.73 8.03
C ASP A 1 -12.28 -23.37 7.43
N LEU A 2 -13.33 -23.38 6.58
CA LEU A 2 -13.79 -22.23 5.78
C LEU A 2 -14.74 -21.29 6.57
N HIS A 3 -14.73 -21.32 7.89
CA HIS A 3 -15.78 -20.70 8.71
C HIS A 3 -15.31 -19.61 9.65
N SER A 4 -14.48 -18.66 9.22
CA SER A 4 -14.39 -17.40 9.97
C SER A 4 -13.90 -16.24 9.10
N PHE A 5 -14.70 -15.83 8.14
CA PHE A 5 -14.57 -14.49 7.60
C PHE A 5 -15.28 -13.53 8.57
N PRO A 6 -14.60 -12.56 9.15
CA PRO A 6 -15.28 -11.49 9.86
C PRO A 6 -16.04 -10.64 8.83
N THR A 7 -17.33 -10.84 8.77
CA THR A 7 -18.32 -10.26 7.85
C THR A 7 -18.45 -8.73 7.91
N ARG A 8 -17.61 -8.02 8.66
CA ARG A 8 -17.71 -6.57 8.82
C ARG A 8 -16.79 -5.72 7.93
N ARG A 9 -15.74 -6.30 7.32
CA ARG A 9 -14.82 -5.52 6.47
C ARG A 9 -15.10 -5.64 4.96
N SER A 10 -15.70 -6.74 4.53
CA SER A 10 -16.17 -6.85 3.15
C SER A 10 -17.35 -5.92 2.84
N SER A 11 -18.10 -5.49 3.87
CA SER A 11 -19.23 -4.57 3.69
C SER A 11 -18.79 -3.14 3.33
N ASP A 12 -17.67 -2.64 3.86
CA ASP A 12 -17.26 -1.26 3.62
C ASP A 12 -16.78 -1.05 2.17
N LEU A 13 -15.97 -1.97 1.65
CA LEU A 13 -15.52 -1.94 0.25
C LEU A 13 -16.65 -2.23 -0.73
N LEU A 14 -17.50 -3.22 -0.41
CA LEU A 14 -18.67 -3.54 -1.23
C LEU A 14 -19.70 -2.40 -1.22
N SER A 15 -19.94 -1.78 -0.07
CA SER A 15 -20.86 -0.65 0.03
C SER A 15 -20.37 0.54 -0.80
N TYR A 16 -19.07 0.87 -0.71
CA TYR A 16 -18.51 1.97 -1.50
C TYR A 16 -18.58 1.66 -3.01
N TYR A 17 -18.23 0.44 -3.41
CA TYR A 17 -18.35 0.01 -4.81
C TYR A 17 -19.79 0.04 -5.30
N VAL A 18 -20.75 -0.47 -4.53
CA VAL A 18 -22.17 -0.50 -4.91
C VAL A 18 -22.72 0.90 -5.13
N GLU A 19 -22.29 1.88 -4.32
CA GLU A 19 -22.76 3.25 -4.43
C GLU A 19 -22.01 4.08 -5.49
N THR A 20 -20.71 3.90 -5.62
CA THR A 20 -19.87 4.79 -6.42
C THR A 20 -19.33 4.16 -7.71
N HIS A 21 -19.28 2.84 -7.78
CA HIS A 21 -18.63 2.04 -8.83
C HIS A 21 -17.14 2.42 -9.05
N ARG A 22 -16.45 2.86 -7.98
CA ARG A 22 -15.06 3.36 -8.05
C ARG A 22 -14.16 2.68 -7.03
N ASP A 23 -12.85 2.86 -7.24
CA ASP A 23 -11.77 2.53 -6.31
C ASP A 23 -11.77 1.05 -5.87
N TYR A 24 -12.07 0.15 -6.79
CA TYR A 24 -11.99 -1.29 -6.58
C TYR A 24 -10.95 -1.93 -7.51
N ALA A 25 -10.36 -3.00 -7.02
CA ALA A 25 -9.29 -3.70 -7.73
C ALA A 25 -9.50 -5.21 -7.75
N VAL A 26 -8.90 -5.84 -8.76
CA VAL A 26 -8.60 -7.27 -8.73
C VAL A 26 -7.11 -7.41 -8.38
N SER A 27 -6.80 -8.16 -7.34
CA SER A 27 -5.43 -8.36 -6.85
C SER A 27 -5.12 -9.87 -6.83
N LEU A 28 -4.11 -10.29 -7.60
CA LEU A 28 -3.69 -11.67 -7.73
C LEU A 28 -2.19 -11.78 -7.50
N ALA A 29 -1.77 -12.70 -6.64
CA ALA A 29 -0.37 -13.02 -6.42
C ALA A 29 -0.13 -14.52 -6.51
N LEU A 30 0.92 -14.90 -7.20
CA LEU A 30 1.53 -16.22 -7.06
C LEU A 30 2.65 -16.11 -6.04
N CYS A 31 2.61 -16.96 -5.01
CA CYS A 31 3.64 -16.99 -3.97
C CYS A 31 4.36 -18.34 -3.99
N GLU A 32 5.66 -18.30 -3.83
CA GLU A 32 6.53 -19.45 -3.65
C GLU A 32 7.28 -19.28 -2.32
N ASP A 33 7.28 -20.30 -1.48
CA ASP A 33 7.90 -20.27 -0.13
C ASP A 33 7.51 -19.06 0.75
N GLY A 34 6.27 -18.58 0.57
CA GLY A 34 5.73 -17.45 1.33
C GLY A 34 6.13 -16.07 0.81
N ALA A 35 6.80 -15.99 -0.34
CA ALA A 35 7.14 -14.74 -1.03
C ALA A 35 6.39 -14.61 -2.36
N PRO A 36 5.87 -13.43 -2.73
CA PRO A 36 5.24 -13.24 -4.02
C PRO A 36 6.30 -13.25 -5.14
N VAL A 37 6.07 -14.10 -6.15
CA VAL A 37 6.94 -14.23 -7.33
C VAL A 37 6.31 -13.66 -8.60
N LEU A 38 4.98 -13.53 -8.63
CA LEU A 38 4.23 -12.82 -9.66
C LEU A 38 3.09 -12.04 -8.99
N GLY A 39 2.91 -10.81 -9.40
CA GLY A 39 1.83 -9.94 -8.91
C GLY A 39 1.09 -9.26 -10.04
N VAL A 40 -0.25 -9.20 -9.91
CA VAL A 40 -1.14 -8.46 -10.81
C VAL A 40 -2.12 -7.67 -9.97
N VAL A 41 -2.18 -6.36 -10.19
CA VAL A 41 -3.19 -5.47 -9.61
C VAL A 41 -3.91 -4.76 -10.75
N ALA A 42 -5.20 -5.03 -10.92
CA ALA A 42 -6.01 -4.35 -11.91
C ALA A 42 -6.88 -3.26 -11.24
N ASP A 43 -6.65 -2.02 -11.61
CA ASP A 43 -7.57 -0.90 -11.39
C ASP A 43 -8.65 -0.99 -12.48
N VAL A 44 -9.81 -1.53 -12.11
CA VAL A 44 -10.84 -1.89 -13.08
C VAL A 44 -11.50 -0.64 -13.68
N GLU A 45 -11.70 0.39 -12.88
CA GLU A 45 -12.32 1.63 -13.36
C GLU A 45 -11.36 2.42 -14.25
N ALA A 46 -10.11 2.60 -13.83
CA ALA A 46 -9.11 3.29 -14.64
C ALA A 46 -8.61 2.45 -15.83
N ARG A 47 -9.02 1.17 -15.92
CA ARG A 47 -8.59 0.21 -16.95
C ARG A 47 -7.07 0.10 -17.04
N ARG A 48 -6.41 0.01 -15.88
CA ARG A 48 -4.96 -0.13 -15.76
C ARG A 48 -4.63 -1.46 -15.10
N VAL A 49 -3.61 -2.13 -15.62
CA VAL A 49 -3.13 -3.38 -15.07
C VAL A 49 -1.66 -3.23 -14.70
N TYR A 50 -1.38 -3.29 -13.40
CA TYR A 50 -0.02 -3.31 -12.86
C TYR A 50 0.43 -4.74 -12.73
N THR A 51 1.63 -5.03 -13.21
CA THR A 51 2.23 -6.36 -13.16
C THR A 51 3.65 -6.30 -12.64
N ALA A 52 4.08 -7.35 -11.96
CA ALA A 52 5.47 -7.55 -11.59
C ALA A 52 5.82 -9.03 -11.56
N VAL A 53 7.07 -9.33 -11.89
CA VAL A 53 7.70 -10.63 -11.69
C VAL A 53 8.95 -10.41 -10.86
N ALA A 54 9.22 -11.27 -9.88
CA ALA A 54 10.38 -11.13 -9.00
C ALA A 54 11.68 -11.04 -9.79
N GLY A 55 12.43 -9.95 -9.61
CA GLY A 55 13.65 -9.63 -10.36
C GLY A 55 13.44 -9.22 -11.81
N GLY A 56 12.19 -9.06 -12.25
CA GLY A 56 11.84 -8.69 -13.62
C GLY A 56 11.35 -7.25 -13.80
N GLY A 57 11.24 -6.50 -12.69
CA GLY A 57 10.68 -5.15 -12.70
C GLY A 57 9.15 -5.13 -12.62
N ALA A 58 8.61 -3.92 -12.56
CA ALA A 58 7.17 -3.66 -12.55
C ALA A 58 6.75 -2.91 -13.81
N ALA A 59 5.51 -3.12 -14.25
CA ALA A 59 4.94 -2.45 -15.42
C ALA A 59 3.48 -2.07 -15.19
N CYS A 60 3.02 -1.05 -15.92
CA CYS A 60 1.61 -0.70 -16.04
C CYS A 60 1.19 -0.81 -17.51
N ASP A 61 0.19 -1.64 -17.80
CA ASP A 61 -0.28 -1.92 -19.17
C ASP A 61 0.85 -2.33 -20.13
N GLY A 62 1.82 -3.10 -19.60
CA GLY A 62 3.00 -3.55 -20.35
C GLY A 62 4.11 -2.49 -20.50
N VAL A 63 3.92 -1.27 -20.04
CA VAL A 63 4.95 -0.22 -20.03
C VAL A 63 5.69 -0.27 -18.69
N PRO A 64 7.03 -0.45 -18.68
CA PRO A 64 7.80 -0.46 -17.44
C PRO A 64 7.55 0.78 -16.58
N LEU A 65 7.41 0.57 -15.28
CA LEU A 65 7.39 1.68 -14.33
C LEU A 65 8.81 2.19 -14.12
N GLU A 66 8.95 3.52 -14.16
CA GLU A 66 10.22 4.14 -13.77
C GLU A 66 10.47 3.92 -12.27
N PRO A 67 11.66 3.49 -11.87
CA PRO A 67 12.01 3.36 -10.46
C PRO A 67 11.81 4.68 -9.70
N VAL A 68 11.18 4.62 -8.54
CA VAL A 68 10.86 5.84 -7.75
C VAL A 68 12.08 6.55 -7.16
N GLY A 69 13.28 5.96 -7.24
CA GLY A 69 14.51 6.50 -6.67
C GLY A 69 14.40 6.73 -5.16
N GLU A 70 15.10 7.75 -4.64
CA GLU A 70 15.00 8.11 -3.21
C GLU A 70 13.63 8.67 -2.83
N GLY A 71 12.92 9.25 -3.79
CA GLY A 71 11.62 9.86 -3.59
C GLY A 71 11.65 11.25 -2.91
N PRO A 72 10.48 11.87 -2.73
CA PRO A 72 10.35 13.18 -2.08
C PRO A 72 10.55 13.09 -0.57
N SER A 73 10.67 14.23 0.10
CA SER A 73 10.44 14.31 1.55
C SER A 73 8.96 14.05 1.86
N ARG A 74 8.67 13.50 3.05
CA ARG A 74 7.29 13.32 3.53
C ARG A 74 6.46 14.62 3.53
N ARG A 75 7.13 15.78 3.58
CA ARG A 75 6.49 17.11 3.53
C ARG A 75 6.06 17.51 2.12
N ASP A 76 6.71 16.95 1.12
CA ASP A 76 6.55 17.31 -0.29
C ASP A 76 5.69 16.33 -1.08
N CYS A 77 4.95 15.46 -0.40
CA CYS A 77 4.14 14.44 -1.04
C CYS A 77 2.74 14.30 -0.41
N VAL A 78 1.88 13.59 -1.12
CA VAL A 78 0.57 13.14 -0.62
C VAL A 78 0.77 11.83 0.14
N ILE A 79 0.19 11.73 1.33
CA ILE A 79 0.18 10.50 2.14
C ILE A 79 -1.22 9.89 2.11
N ILE A 80 -1.28 8.60 1.82
CA ILE A 80 -2.52 7.84 1.80
C ILE A 80 -2.66 7.10 3.14
N THR A 81 -3.79 7.30 3.82
CA THR A 81 -4.12 6.61 5.07
C THR A 81 -5.61 6.78 5.38
N ASP A 82 -6.08 6.27 6.50
CA ASP A 82 -7.48 6.41 6.90
C ASP A 82 -7.62 7.12 8.27
N LEU A 83 -8.82 7.50 8.61
CA LEU A 83 -9.11 8.22 9.84
C LEU A 83 -8.72 7.42 11.09
N LYS A 84 -8.87 6.09 11.05
CA LYS A 84 -8.55 5.21 12.19
C LYS A 84 -7.05 5.23 12.50
N GLU A 85 -6.22 5.22 11.47
CA GLU A 85 -4.78 5.33 11.60
C GLU A 85 -4.38 6.70 12.19
N MET A 86 -5.01 7.78 11.74
CA MET A 86 -4.75 9.12 12.28
C MET A 86 -5.14 9.25 13.76
N GLN A 87 -6.22 8.57 14.17
CA GLN A 87 -6.65 8.56 15.57
C GLN A 87 -5.75 7.69 16.45
N ALA A 88 -5.31 6.55 15.94
CA ALA A 88 -4.47 5.61 16.67
C ALA A 88 -2.99 6.03 16.71
N LEU A 89 -2.54 6.80 15.72
CA LEU A 89 -1.16 7.23 15.54
C LEU A 89 -1.09 8.77 15.48
N PRO A 90 -1.07 9.49 16.63
CA PRO A 90 -1.09 10.95 16.65
C PRO A 90 0.07 11.60 15.87
N ARG A 91 1.22 10.94 15.78
CA ARG A 91 2.36 11.42 15.00
C ARG A 91 2.14 11.29 13.50
N LEU A 92 1.38 10.29 13.06
CA LEU A 92 0.94 10.21 11.67
C LEU A 92 0.04 11.42 11.34
N ALA A 93 -0.90 11.75 12.22
CA ALA A 93 -1.74 12.93 12.05
C ALA A 93 -0.92 14.23 11.93
N GLN A 94 0.14 14.38 12.72
CA GLN A 94 1.09 15.50 12.59
C GLN A 94 1.83 15.48 11.25
N CYS A 95 2.30 14.30 10.81
CA CYS A 95 2.94 14.16 9.50
C CYS A 95 2.01 14.57 8.36
N LEU A 96 0.72 14.24 8.45
CA LEU A 96 -0.28 14.63 7.46
C LEU A 96 -0.49 16.14 7.41
N GLN A 97 -0.54 16.82 8.57
CA GLN A 97 -0.63 18.28 8.63
C GLN A 97 0.58 18.98 7.97
N GLU A 98 1.75 18.35 8.04
CA GLU A 98 2.99 18.86 7.46
C GLU A 98 3.18 18.45 6.00
N SER A 99 2.38 17.52 5.46
CA SER A 99 2.48 16.99 4.11
C SER A 99 1.74 17.87 3.08
N ARG A 100 1.87 17.56 1.81
CA ARG A 100 1.09 18.22 0.74
C ARG A 100 -0.40 17.90 0.77
N GLY A 101 -0.79 16.86 1.48
CA GLY A 101 -2.19 16.50 1.61
C GLY A 101 -2.40 15.01 1.88
N HIS A 102 -3.63 14.69 2.15
CA HIS A 102 -4.09 13.36 2.49
C HIS A 102 -5.09 12.85 1.45
N ARG A 103 -5.04 11.55 1.19
CA ARG A 103 -6.02 10.82 0.36
C ARG A 103 -6.35 9.48 1.00
N ARG A 104 -7.52 8.94 0.62
CA ARG A 104 -7.95 7.58 0.86
C ARG A 104 -8.78 7.11 -0.34
N TYR A 105 -8.42 5.97 -0.90
CA TYR A 105 -9.18 5.32 -1.98
C TYR A 105 -9.98 4.13 -1.46
N GLY A 106 -9.53 3.49 -0.38
CA GLY A 106 -10.23 2.38 0.26
C GLY A 106 -9.83 1.00 -0.24
N SER A 107 -8.99 0.91 -1.27
CA SER A 107 -8.40 -0.34 -1.75
C SER A 107 -6.90 -0.34 -1.49
N ALA A 108 -6.43 -1.17 -0.55
CA ALA A 108 -5.01 -1.24 -0.20
C ALA A 108 -4.12 -1.57 -1.41
N ALA A 109 -4.59 -2.43 -2.31
CA ALA A 109 -3.86 -2.75 -3.53
C ALA A 109 -3.68 -1.51 -4.43
N LEU A 110 -4.75 -0.71 -4.63
CA LEU A 110 -4.66 0.54 -5.42
C LEU A 110 -3.79 1.57 -4.73
N GLU A 111 -3.94 1.72 -3.41
CA GLU A 111 -3.16 2.67 -2.60
C GLU A 111 -1.66 2.37 -2.68
N CYS A 112 -1.27 1.10 -2.68
CA CYS A 112 0.11 0.68 -2.90
C CYS A 112 0.62 1.00 -4.31
N VAL A 113 -0.14 0.68 -5.36
CA VAL A 113 0.33 0.93 -6.73
C VAL A 113 0.33 2.41 -7.10
N GLU A 114 -0.43 3.27 -6.41
CA GLU A 114 -0.29 4.72 -6.51
C GLU A 114 1.10 5.20 -6.05
N VAL A 115 1.63 4.58 -4.98
CA VAL A 115 3.00 4.86 -4.52
C VAL A 115 4.03 4.30 -5.52
N ALA A 116 3.84 3.07 -6.00
CA ALA A 116 4.74 2.46 -6.99
C ALA A 116 4.83 3.25 -8.29
N ALA A 117 3.73 3.88 -8.70
CA ALA A 117 3.66 4.72 -9.88
C ALA A 117 4.08 6.19 -9.64
N GLY A 118 4.57 6.53 -8.45
CA GLY A 118 5.03 7.88 -8.11
C GLY A 118 3.94 8.94 -7.97
N ARG A 119 2.66 8.54 -7.90
CA ARG A 119 1.53 9.47 -7.77
C ARG A 119 1.18 9.79 -6.32
N ALA A 120 1.63 8.98 -5.38
CA ALA A 120 1.58 9.24 -3.94
C ALA A 120 2.96 9.01 -3.32
N GLY A 121 3.23 9.67 -2.20
CA GLY A 121 4.52 9.54 -1.51
C GLY A 121 4.53 8.47 -0.45
N ALA A 122 3.40 8.08 0.10
CA ALA A 122 3.32 7.00 1.07
C ALA A 122 1.91 6.43 1.20
N PHE A 123 1.83 5.17 1.62
CA PHE A 123 0.63 4.53 2.15
C PHE A 123 0.92 3.96 3.53
N VAL A 124 0.06 4.25 4.49
CA VAL A 124 0.17 3.83 5.89
C VAL A 124 -1.14 3.19 6.33
N HIS A 125 -1.08 1.95 6.82
CA HIS A 125 -2.26 1.25 7.33
C HIS A 125 -1.88 0.29 8.47
N MET A 126 -2.73 0.19 9.51
CA MET A 126 -2.45 -0.66 10.66
C MET A 126 -2.84 -2.13 10.44
N TRP A 127 -3.83 -2.40 9.58
CA TRP A 127 -4.39 -3.73 9.40
C TRP A 127 -4.71 -4.01 7.94
N VAL A 128 -3.84 -4.75 7.28
CA VAL A 128 -4.07 -5.30 5.94
C VAL A 128 -4.01 -6.82 6.00
N SER A 129 -4.73 -7.46 5.10
CA SER A 129 -4.68 -8.93 4.95
C SER A 129 -3.72 -9.31 3.82
N PRO A 130 -3.19 -10.54 3.81
CA PRO A 130 -2.30 -11.01 2.76
C PRO A 130 -2.81 -10.78 1.33
N TRP A 131 -4.06 -11.08 1.09
CA TRP A 131 -4.70 -10.93 -0.23
C TRP A 131 -4.92 -9.48 -0.64
N ASP A 132 -4.89 -8.53 0.30
CA ASP A 132 -5.00 -7.10 0.00
C ASP A 132 -3.70 -6.54 -0.58
N ILE A 133 -2.55 -7.16 -0.24
CA ILE A 133 -1.24 -6.54 -0.45
C ILE A 133 -0.19 -7.40 -1.15
N ALA A 134 -0.35 -8.73 -1.23
CA ALA A 134 0.73 -9.60 -1.73
C ALA A 134 1.16 -9.24 -3.16
N ALA A 135 0.22 -9.01 -4.07
CA ALA A 135 0.53 -8.59 -5.44
C ALA A 135 1.16 -7.19 -5.48
N ALA A 136 0.54 -6.25 -4.76
CA ALA A 136 1.01 -4.86 -4.74
C ALA A 136 2.37 -4.71 -4.07
N ALA A 137 2.70 -5.56 -3.08
CA ALA A 137 4.02 -5.57 -2.44
C ALA A 137 5.13 -5.91 -3.44
N LEU A 138 4.89 -6.88 -4.33
CA LEU A 138 5.84 -7.19 -5.40
C LEU A 138 5.96 -6.04 -6.39
N VAL A 139 4.83 -5.47 -6.85
CA VAL A 139 4.85 -4.30 -7.75
C VAL A 139 5.63 -3.14 -7.13
N CYS A 140 5.42 -2.85 -5.85
CA CYS A 140 6.14 -1.82 -5.12
C CYS A 140 7.63 -2.12 -5.04
N SER A 141 8.00 -3.34 -4.63
CA SER A 141 9.41 -3.76 -4.51
C SER A 141 10.15 -3.63 -5.83
N GLU A 142 9.55 -4.11 -6.92
CA GLU A 142 10.13 -4.06 -8.27
C GLU A 142 10.18 -2.62 -8.85
N ALA A 143 9.37 -1.70 -8.33
CA ALA A 143 9.43 -0.27 -8.63
C ALA A 143 10.39 0.51 -7.70
N GLY A 144 11.11 -0.15 -6.79
CA GLY A 144 12.05 0.50 -5.87
C GLY A 144 11.40 1.13 -4.62
N VAL A 145 10.13 0.83 -4.35
CA VAL A 145 9.41 1.28 -3.16
C VAL A 145 9.73 0.35 -1.98
N ARG A 146 9.98 0.91 -0.80
CA ARG A 146 10.11 0.13 0.43
C ARG A 146 8.74 -0.24 0.96
N PHE A 147 8.62 -1.49 1.38
CA PHE A 147 7.40 -2.08 1.92
C PHE A 147 7.75 -2.81 3.22
N THR A 148 7.36 -2.25 4.37
CA THR A 148 7.63 -2.82 5.69
C THR A 148 6.39 -2.80 6.58
N ARG A 149 6.49 -3.40 7.75
CA ARG A 149 5.61 -3.12 8.89
C ARG A 149 5.87 -1.71 9.44
N LEU A 150 4.97 -1.20 10.29
CA LEU A 150 5.14 0.11 10.94
C LEU A 150 6.29 0.16 11.95
N ASP A 151 6.76 -1.00 12.40
CA ASP A 151 7.95 -1.14 13.24
C ASP A 151 9.26 -1.29 12.43
N GLY A 152 9.18 -1.18 11.10
CA GLY A 152 10.31 -1.33 10.19
C GLY A 152 10.71 -2.76 9.88
N THR A 153 10.06 -3.76 10.48
CA THR A 153 10.34 -5.16 10.17
C THR A 153 9.88 -5.52 8.75
N PRO A 154 10.50 -6.53 8.12
CA PRO A 154 10.09 -6.98 6.79
C PRO A 154 8.62 -7.39 6.73
N LEU A 155 7.99 -7.13 5.60
CA LEU A 155 6.63 -7.59 5.36
C LEU A 155 6.57 -9.12 5.29
N ASP A 156 5.64 -9.71 6.04
CA ASP A 156 5.24 -11.10 5.87
C ASP A 156 3.84 -11.15 5.26
N VAL A 157 3.75 -11.53 3.98
CA VAL A 157 2.49 -11.61 3.24
C VAL A 157 1.61 -12.81 3.66
N ARG A 158 2.06 -13.64 4.59
CA ARG A 158 1.27 -14.76 5.12
C ARG A 158 0.36 -14.35 6.28
N HIS A 159 0.66 -13.22 6.93
CA HIS A 159 -0.03 -12.78 8.13
C HIS A 159 -0.57 -11.35 8.00
N LYS A 160 -1.72 -11.12 8.60
CA LYS A 160 -2.29 -9.77 8.76
C LYS A 160 -1.33 -8.87 9.56
N GLY A 161 -1.37 -7.58 9.28
CA GLY A 161 -0.62 -6.62 10.08
C GLY A 161 -0.56 -5.24 9.44
N SER A 162 0.30 -4.41 10.03
CA SER A 162 0.50 -3.04 9.57
C SER A 162 1.37 -2.98 8.33
N VAL A 163 1.28 -1.87 7.60
CA VAL A 163 2.15 -1.58 6.46
C VAL A 163 2.56 -0.12 6.41
N LEU A 164 3.80 0.10 6.03
CA LEU A 164 4.37 1.38 5.61
C LEU A 164 4.99 1.19 4.23
N VAL A 165 4.42 1.87 3.25
CA VAL A 165 4.80 1.78 1.83
C VAL A 165 5.22 3.16 1.37
N ALA A 166 6.46 3.34 0.96
CA ALA A 166 6.97 4.63 0.48
C ALA A 166 8.32 4.47 -0.23
N PRO A 167 8.74 5.44 -1.07
CA PRO A 167 10.11 5.55 -1.54
C PRO A 167 11.09 5.64 -0.37
N PRO A 168 12.38 5.27 -0.56
CA PRO A 168 13.35 5.12 0.52
C PRO A 168 13.44 6.29 1.49
N ARG A 169 13.51 7.53 1.00
CA ARG A 169 13.60 8.74 1.81
C ARG A 169 12.32 8.98 2.62
N THR A 170 11.16 8.99 1.95
CA THR A 170 9.86 9.19 2.62
C THR A 170 9.61 8.12 3.66
N HIS A 171 9.96 6.86 3.33
CA HIS A 171 9.85 5.73 4.24
C HIS A 171 10.68 5.94 5.51
N GLY A 172 11.96 6.28 5.37
CA GLY A 172 12.85 6.52 6.52
C GLY A 172 12.37 7.67 7.41
N GLU A 173 11.92 8.78 6.81
CA GLU A 173 11.38 9.93 7.53
C GLU A 173 10.09 9.60 8.30
N LEU A 174 9.18 8.82 7.70
CA LEU A 174 7.94 8.39 8.36
C LEU A 174 8.23 7.38 9.45
N LEU A 175 9.05 6.37 9.19
CA LEU A 175 9.40 5.33 10.16
C LEU A 175 10.01 5.95 11.41
N GLN A 176 10.97 6.86 11.26
CA GLN A 176 11.60 7.58 12.37
C GLN A 176 10.57 8.34 13.22
N ARG A 177 9.56 8.92 12.59
CA ARG A 177 8.49 9.64 13.29
C ARG A 177 7.53 8.71 14.02
N LEU A 178 7.17 7.59 13.41
CA LEU A 178 6.18 6.66 13.96
C LEU A 178 6.75 5.79 15.09
N MET A 179 8.07 5.51 15.08
CA MET A 179 8.73 4.68 16.11
C MET A 179 9.10 5.44 17.40
N VAL A 180 9.04 6.74 17.44
CA VAL A 180 9.49 7.57 18.60
C VAL A 180 8.45 7.64 19.72
N ASP A 181 7.27 7.06 19.60
CA ASP A 181 6.35 6.90 20.70
C ASP A 181 6.54 5.53 21.38
N PRO A 182 7.21 5.46 22.56
CA PRO A 182 6.95 4.34 23.42
C PRO A 182 5.51 4.47 23.91
N VAL A 183 4.72 3.48 23.63
CA VAL A 183 3.45 3.26 24.32
C VAL A 183 3.76 2.89 25.77
#